data_75c339985aa0ef05c5c76c3eb88a2098
#
_entry.id   75c339985aa0ef05c5c76c3eb88a2098
#
_cell.length_a   1.000
_cell.length_b   1.000
_cell.length_c   1.000
_cell.angle_alpha   90.00
_cell.angle_beta   90.00
_cell.angle_gamma   90.00
#
_symmetry.space_group_name_H-M   'P 1'
#
loop_
_entity.id
_entity.type
_entity.pdbx_description
1 polymer ?
#
loop_
_entity_poly.entity_id
_entity_poly.type
_entity_poly.pdbx_seq_one_letter_code
_entity_poly.pdbx_strand_id
1 'polypeptide(L)'
;QWDDHEVTNNWWPGEPLTRAEHARKNYVEKNALLLAARASRAFHEYMPLRFTQLESARVYRKISYGPLLDVFMLDMRSYRGPNGEGLQESYGPEAYFLGPAQVAWLKRELVNWRATWKVIAADMPIGL
;
A
#
# COMPACT_ATOMS: atom_id res chain seq x y z
N GLN A 1 -5.11 -6.80 5.53
CA GLN A 1 -4.68 -6.21 4.26
C GLN A 1 -5.15 -4.75 4.19
N TRP A 2 -4.41 -3.89 3.51
CA TRP A 2 -4.74 -2.50 3.20
C TRP A 2 -5.02 -2.41 1.70
N ASP A 3 -6.18 -1.89 1.34
CA ASP A 3 -6.63 -1.76 -0.05
C ASP A 3 -7.01 -0.30 -0.36
N ASP A 4 -7.68 -0.04 -1.45
CA ASP A 4 -8.13 1.29 -1.82
C ASP A 4 -9.41 1.71 -1.09
N HIS A 5 -10.31 0.79 -0.82
CA HIS A 5 -11.61 1.06 -0.22
C HIS A 5 -11.54 1.49 1.26
N GLU A 6 -10.41 1.37 1.91
CA GLU A 6 -10.17 2.01 3.21
C GLU A 6 -10.16 3.54 3.10
N VAL A 7 -9.90 4.08 1.89
CA VAL A 7 -9.84 5.52 1.62
C VAL A 7 -10.88 5.92 0.57
N THR A 8 -10.64 5.57 -0.69
CA THR A 8 -11.58 5.73 -1.82
C THR A 8 -11.12 4.88 -3.00
N ASN A 9 -12.07 4.52 -3.87
CA ASN A 9 -11.81 3.67 -5.02
C ASN A 9 -10.61 4.14 -5.86
N ASN A 10 -9.66 3.24 -6.06
CA ASN A 10 -8.45 3.43 -6.88
C ASN A 10 -7.60 4.66 -6.55
N TRP A 11 -7.62 5.13 -5.30
CA TRP A 11 -6.85 6.30 -4.89
C TRP A 11 -5.32 6.09 -5.03
N TRP A 12 -4.63 7.19 -5.17
CA TRP A 12 -3.18 7.28 -5.10
C TRP A 12 -2.76 8.54 -4.30
N PRO A 13 -1.57 8.57 -3.70
CA PRO A 13 -1.10 9.74 -2.94
C PRO A 13 -1.06 11.00 -3.80
N GLY A 14 -1.62 12.10 -3.27
CA GLY A 14 -1.69 13.37 -3.98
C GLY A 14 -2.86 13.52 -4.94
N GLU A 15 -3.74 12.53 -5.06
CA GLU A 15 -4.94 12.63 -5.90
C GLU A 15 -5.88 13.74 -5.42
N PRO A 16 -6.30 14.67 -6.31
CA PRO A 16 -7.37 15.63 -6.00
C PRO A 16 -8.73 14.94 -6.17
N LEU A 17 -9.51 14.82 -5.09
CA LEU A 17 -10.84 14.21 -5.12
C LEU A 17 -11.93 15.15 -5.71
N THR A 18 -11.53 15.99 -6.66
CA THR A 18 -12.40 16.87 -7.43
C THR A 18 -12.78 16.29 -8.79
N ARG A 19 -12.18 15.16 -9.19
CA ARG A 19 -12.43 14.51 -10.48
C ARG A 19 -13.86 13.99 -10.57
N ALA A 20 -14.38 13.86 -11.79
CA ALA A 20 -15.75 13.44 -12.06
C ALA A 20 -16.11 12.09 -11.44
N GLU A 21 -15.17 11.17 -11.36
CA GLU A 21 -15.33 9.85 -10.75
C GLU A 21 -15.64 9.91 -9.24
N HIS A 22 -15.22 11.00 -8.56
CA HIS A 22 -15.48 11.24 -7.15
C HIS A 22 -16.75 12.09 -6.91
N ALA A 23 -17.35 12.65 -7.95
CA ALA A 23 -18.48 13.59 -7.84
C ALA A 23 -19.69 12.99 -7.12
N ARG A 24 -19.95 11.68 -7.32
CA ARG A 24 -21.08 10.98 -6.70
C ARG A 24 -20.93 10.77 -5.19
N LYS A 25 -19.70 10.82 -4.66
CA LYS A 25 -19.42 10.50 -3.26
C LYS A 25 -19.45 11.73 -2.33
N ASN A 26 -19.61 12.94 -2.88
CA ASN A 26 -19.73 14.19 -2.13
C ASN A 26 -18.71 14.36 -0.98
N TYR A 27 -17.47 13.94 -1.18
CA TYR A 27 -16.44 14.15 -0.18
C TYR A 27 -16.31 15.63 0.18
N VAL A 28 -16.40 15.95 1.46
CA VAL A 28 -16.10 17.30 1.96
C VAL A 28 -14.59 17.55 1.85
N GLU A 29 -13.80 16.57 2.28
CA GLU A 29 -12.35 16.59 2.11
C GLU A 29 -11.98 16.22 0.66
N LYS A 30 -11.20 17.08 0.01
CA LYS A 30 -10.78 16.89 -1.39
C LYS A 30 -9.33 16.44 -1.54
N ASN A 31 -8.64 16.21 -0.43
CA ASN A 31 -7.26 15.77 -0.40
C ASN A 31 -7.19 14.28 -0.03
N ALA A 32 -6.79 13.43 -0.97
CA ALA A 32 -6.68 11.99 -0.75
C ALA A 32 -5.65 11.65 0.34
N LEU A 33 -4.53 12.39 0.45
CA LEU A 33 -3.54 12.15 1.51
C LEU A 33 -4.11 12.36 2.91
N LEU A 34 -4.95 13.38 3.10
CA LEU A 34 -5.56 13.63 4.39
C LEU A 34 -6.57 12.54 4.75
N LEU A 35 -7.37 12.09 3.77
CA LEU A 35 -8.26 10.95 3.98
C LEU A 35 -7.49 9.68 4.27
N ALA A 36 -6.41 9.39 3.52
CA ALA A 36 -5.54 8.25 3.74
C ALA A 36 -4.89 8.27 5.13
N ALA A 37 -4.42 9.45 5.59
CA ALA A 37 -3.86 9.57 6.94
C ALA A 37 -4.89 9.25 8.04
N ARG A 38 -6.13 9.71 7.89
CA ARG A 38 -7.24 9.41 8.82
C ARG A 38 -7.63 7.94 8.77
N ALA A 39 -7.75 7.37 7.58
CA ALA A 39 -8.06 5.96 7.38
C ALA A 39 -6.93 5.04 7.91
N SER A 40 -5.65 5.39 7.67
CA SER A 40 -4.51 4.68 8.22
C SER A 40 -4.50 4.68 9.75
N ARG A 41 -4.85 5.82 10.37
CA ARG A 41 -5.01 5.89 11.82
C ARG A 41 -6.09 4.93 12.30
N ALA A 42 -7.29 4.97 11.70
CA ALA A 42 -8.39 4.08 12.04
C ALA A 42 -7.99 2.61 11.82
N PHE A 43 -7.32 2.29 10.69
CA PHE A 43 -6.83 0.95 10.40
C PHE A 43 -5.93 0.41 11.51
N HIS A 44 -4.98 1.22 12.01
CA HIS A 44 -4.08 0.80 13.08
C HIS A 44 -4.74 0.76 14.47
N GLU A 45 -5.77 1.56 14.71
CA GLU A 45 -6.53 1.55 15.96
C GLU A 45 -7.48 0.33 16.06
N TYR A 46 -8.07 -0.11 14.95
CA TYR A 46 -9.07 -1.17 14.93
C TYR A 46 -8.54 -2.55 14.52
N MET A 47 -7.41 -2.61 13.83
CA MET A 47 -6.81 -3.88 13.43
C MET A 47 -5.77 -4.35 14.46
N PRO A 48 -5.68 -5.65 14.77
CA PRO A 48 -4.72 -6.20 15.72
C PRO A 48 -3.30 -6.24 15.13
N LEU A 49 -2.75 -5.07 14.83
CA LEU A 49 -1.43 -4.89 14.23
C LEU A 49 -0.42 -4.46 15.28
N ARG A 50 0.82 -4.92 15.13
CA ARG A 50 1.91 -4.38 15.92
C ARG A 50 2.25 -2.98 15.41
N PHE A 51 2.22 -2.04 16.32
CA PHE A 51 2.58 -0.67 16.06
C PHE A 51 4.08 -0.44 16.32
N THR A 52 4.78 0.16 15.37
CA THR A 52 6.16 0.59 15.57
C THR A 52 6.24 2.12 15.60
N GLN A 53 6.87 2.67 16.64
CA GLN A 53 7.00 4.14 16.77
C GLN A 53 7.83 4.76 15.65
N LEU A 54 8.78 4.02 15.08
CA LEU A 54 9.68 4.50 14.03
C LEU A 54 8.99 4.67 12.68
N GLU A 55 7.93 3.90 12.41
CA GLU A 55 7.20 3.91 11.13
C GLU A 55 5.71 3.65 11.40
N SER A 56 5.10 4.56 12.15
CA SER A 56 3.76 4.40 12.71
C SER A 56 2.65 4.16 11.68
N ALA A 57 2.83 4.59 10.44
CA ALA A 57 1.85 4.42 9.36
C ALA A 57 2.20 3.30 8.37
N ARG A 58 3.30 2.55 8.60
CA ARG A 58 3.72 1.51 7.69
C ARG A 58 2.82 0.29 7.78
N VAL A 59 2.15 -0.04 6.68
CA VAL A 59 1.25 -1.19 6.57
C VAL A 59 1.99 -2.44 6.09
N TYR A 60 2.93 -2.32 5.13
CA TYR A 60 3.66 -3.47 4.62
C TYR A 60 4.57 -4.08 5.70
N ARG A 61 4.51 -5.40 5.83
CA ARG A 61 5.20 -6.13 6.88
C ARG A 61 5.39 -7.60 6.54
N LYS A 62 6.31 -8.26 7.26
CA LYS A 62 6.44 -9.71 7.26
C LYS A 62 5.83 -10.30 8.53
N ILE A 63 5.11 -11.39 8.38
CA ILE A 63 4.57 -12.19 9.47
C ILE A 63 5.19 -13.59 9.33
N SER A 64 6.02 -13.97 10.28
CA SER A 64 6.58 -15.34 10.34
C SER A 64 5.68 -16.21 11.19
N TYR A 65 5.22 -17.32 10.62
CA TYR A 65 4.40 -18.32 11.30
C TYR A 65 5.15 -19.64 11.43
N GLY A 66 5.96 -19.73 12.48
CA GLY A 66 6.87 -20.84 12.71
C GLY A 66 7.95 -20.98 11.62
N PRO A 67 8.58 -22.14 11.48
CA PRO A 67 9.66 -22.34 10.50
C PRO A 67 9.16 -22.62 9.08
N LEU A 68 7.85 -22.78 8.89
CA LEU A 68 7.30 -23.23 7.62
C LEU A 68 6.74 -22.12 6.74
N LEU A 69 6.31 -20.98 7.31
CA LEU A 69 5.58 -19.97 6.56
C LEU A 69 6.03 -18.55 6.90
N ASP A 70 6.40 -17.79 5.88
CA ASP A 70 6.52 -16.33 5.93
C ASP A 70 5.47 -15.69 5.00
N VAL A 71 4.70 -14.74 5.54
CA VAL A 71 3.73 -13.95 4.79
C VAL A 71 4.23 -12.52 4.66
N PHE A 72 4.38 -12.05 3.43
CA PHE A 72 4.77 -10.68 3.08
C PHE A 72 3.53 -9.90 2.69
N MET A 73 3.03 -9.08 3.60
CA MET A 73 1.89 -8.20 3.37
C MET A 73 2.38 -6.95 2.63
N LEU A 74 1.88 -6.70 1.43
CA LEU A 74 2.23 -5.51 0.66
C LEU A 74 1.24 -4.37 0.89
N ASP A 75 1.74 -3.15 0.70
CA ASP A 75 0.94 -1.93 0.59
C ASP A 75 1.06 -1.42 -0.85
N MET A 76 0.02 -1.62 -1.64
CA MET A 76 0.00 -1.25 -3.06
C MET A 76 -0.64 0.12 -3.30
N ARG A 77 -0.95 0.87 -2.23
CA ARG A 77 -1.66 2.15 -2.30
C ARG A 77 -0.84 3.34 -1.83
N SER A 78 -0.21 3.24 -0.66
CA SER A 78 0.39 4.42 0.00
C SER A 78 1.64 4.96 -0.69
N TYR A 79 2.29 4.19 -1.55
CA TYR A 79 3.59 4.53 -2.15
C TYR A 79 3.59 4.57 -3.66
N ARG A 80 2.42 4.43 -4.28
CA ARG A 80 2.29 4.38 -5.73
C ARG A 80 2.28 5.79 -6.35
N GLY A 81 2.69 5.87 -7.60
CA GLY A 81 2.49 7.03 -8.45
C GLY A 81 1.03 7.20 -8.89
N PRO A 82 0.74 8.24 -9.67
CA PRO A 82 -0.58 8.47 -10.25
C PRO A 82 -1.06 7.28 -11.09
N ASN A 83 -2.38 7.09 -11.13
CA ASN A 83 -2.98 6.15 -12.06
C ASN A 83 -2.85 6.69 -13.48
N GLY A 84 -2.11 5.99 -14.32
CA GLY A 84 -1.87 6.33 -15.72
C GLY A 84 -1.94 5.09 -16.60
N GLU A 85 -1.66 5.26 -17.88
CA GLU A 85 -1.69 4.18 -18.87
C GLU A 85 -0.51 3.19 -18.76
N GLY A 86 0.44 3.44 -17.85
CA GLY A 86 1.59 2.56 -17.64
C GLY A 86 2.68 2.68 -18.73
N LEU A 87 2.67 3.75 -19.50
CA LEU A 87 3.56 3.98 -20.65
C LEU A 87 4.77 4.87 -20.32
N GLN A 88 5.20 4.90 -19.06
CA GLN A 88 6.35 5.72 -18.66
C GLN A 88 7.65 5.19 -19.29
N GLU A 89 8.39 6.06 -19.95
CA GLU A 89 9.66 5.71 -20.61
C GLU A 89 10.83 5.56 -19.62
N SER A 90 10.69 6.08 -18.41
CA SER A 90 11.72 6.02 -17.39
C SER A 90 11.15 5.65 -16.02
N TYR A 91 11.98 5.01 -15.20
CA TYR A 91 11.61 4.69 -13.82
C TYR A 91 11.76 5.92 -12.93
N GLY A 92 10.65 6.36 -12.35
CA GLY A 92 10.55 7.52 -11.48
C GLY A 92 9.26 7.52 -10.67
N PRO A 93 8.98 8.60 -9.89
CA PRO A 93 7.78 8.68 -9.05
C PRO A 93 6.46 8.37 -9.77
N GLU A 94 6.36 8.75 -11.04
CA GLU A 94 5.19 8.50 -11.89
C GLU A 94 5.01 7.01 -12.26
N ALA A 95 6.10 6.22 -12.17
CA ALA A 95 6.10 4.79 -12.48
C ALA A 95 6.10 3.90 -11.22
N TYR A 96 6.10 4.49 -10.02
CA TYR A 96 6.13 3.70 -8.79
C TYR A 96 4.80 2.98 -8.57
N PHE A 97 4.90 1.70 -8.23
CA PHE A 97 3.76 0.91 -7.80
C PHE A 97 3.83 0.58 -6.30
N LEU A 98 4.95 0.06 -5.85
CA LEU A 98 5.19 -0.24 -4.43
C LEU A 98 6.08 0.81 -3.74
N GLY A 99 6.68 1.71 -4.52
CA GLY A 99 7.69 2.64 -4.04
C GLY A 99 9.05 1.97 -3.75
N PRO A 100 10.15 2.74 -3.85
CA PRO A 100 11.51 2.18 -3.79
C PRO A 100 11.84 1.58 -2.43
N ALA A 101 11.37 2.17 -1.33
CA ALA A 101 11.66 1.67 0.02
C ALA A 101 11.02 0.30 0.28
N GLN A 102 9.76 0.10 -0.12
CA GLN A 102 9.07 -1.18 0.00
C GLN A 102 9.70 -2.25 -0.88
N VAL A 103 10.08 -1.90 -2.12
CA VAL A 103 10.78 -2.82 -3.03
C VAL A 103 12.12 -3.27 -2.44
N ALA A 104 12.91 -2.33 -1.89
CA ALA A 104 14.18 -2.64 -1.24
C ALA A 104 13.98 -3.53 -0.01
N TRP A 105 12.97 -3.24 0.80
CA TRP A 105 12.59 -4.08 1.93
C TRP A 105 12.20 -5.49 1.48
N LEU A 106 11.31 -5.63 0.50
CA LEU A 106 10.84 -6.92 0.02
C LEU A 106 12.00 -7.77 -0.54
N LYS A 107 12.86 -7.18 -1.35
CA LYS A 107 14.07 -7.86 -1.88
C LYS A 107 14.96 -8.37 -0.75
N ARG A 108 15.26 -7.52 0.24
CA ARG A 108 16.08 -7.90 1.39
C ARG A 108 15.45 -9.06 2.20
N GLU A 109 14.16 -8.97 2.47
CA GLU A 109 13.46 -10.01 3.22
C GLU A 109 13.38 -11.33 2.45
N LEU A 110 13.19 -11.26 1.13
CA LEU A 110 13.18 -12.46 0.27
C LEU A 110 14.56 -13.12 0.14
N VAL A 111 15.66 -12.36 0.19
CA VAL A 111 17.01 -12.92 0.20
C VAL A 111 17.36 -13.57 1.53
N ASN A 112 16.91 -13.00 2.64
CA ASN A 112 17.25 -13.45 4.00
C ASN A 112 16.22 -14.44 4.60
N TRP A 113 15.27 -14.91 3.83
CA TRP A 113 14.20 -15.81 4.31
C TRP A 113 14.72 -17.22 4.64
N ARG A 114 14.03 -17.87 5.56
CA ARG A 114 14.36 -19.27 5.98
C ARG A 114 13.15 -20.22 5.94
N ALA A 115 11.92 -19.67 5.90
CA ALA A 115 10.71 -20.48 5.90
C ALA A 115 10.55 -21.29 4.59
N THR A 116 9.94 -22.46 4.67
CA THR A 116 9.67 -23.31 3.50
C THR A 116 8.75 -22.63 2.50
N TRP A 117 7.69 -21.98 3.00
CA TRP A 117 6.69 -21.31 2.17
C TRP A 117 6.80 -19.79 2.30
N LYS A 118 6.67 -19.11 1.19
CA LYS A 118 6.59 -17.67 1.07
C LYS A 118 5.26 -17.31 0.41
N VAL A 119 4.45 -16.56 1.12
CA VAL A 119 3.22 -15.98 0.58
C VAL A 119 3.40 -14.48 0.44
N ILE A 120 3.26 -13.96 -0.77
CA ILE A 120 3.17 -12.52 -1.03
C ILE A 120 1.69 -12.18 -1.08
N ALA A 121 1.21 -11.45 -0.08
CA ALA A 121 -0.18 -11.03 0.01
C ALA A 121 -0.32 -9.61 -0.54
N ALA A 122 -0.99 -9.51 -1.66
CA ALA A 122 -1.30 -8.27 -2.37
C ALA A 122 -2.82 -8.03 -2.37
N ASP A 123 -3.24 -6.77 -2.39
CA ASP A 123 -4.65 -6.38 -2.52
C ASP A 123 -5.12 -6.41 -3.97
N MET A 124 -4.20 -6.29 -4.92
CA MET A 124 -4.48 -6.31 -6.35
C MET A 124 -3.86 -7.54 -7.02
N PRO A 125 -4.50 -8.11 -8.04
CA PRO A 125 -3.89 -9.16 -8.85
C PRO A 125 -2.68 -8.59 -9.64
N ILE A 126 -1.66 -9.43 -9.79
CA ILE A 126 -0.47 -9.09 -10.59
C ILE A 126 -0.72 -9.54 -12.02
N GLY A 127 -0.63 -8.62 -12.97
CA GLY A 127 -0.72 -8.94 -14.38
C GLY A 127 -2.14 -8.99 -14.97
N LEU A 128 -2.96 -8.03 -14.59
CA LEU A 128 -4.17 -7.71 -15.36
C LEU A 128 -3.84 -6.80 -16.51
#